data_11d6e511def1ab9c5f4ea1063a83c303
#
_entry.id   11d6e511def1ab9c5f4ea1063a83c303
#
_cell.length_a   1.000
_cell.length_b   1.000
_cell.length_c   1.000
_cell.angle_alpha   90.00
_cell.angle_beta   90.00
_cell.angle_gamma   90.00
#
_symmetry.space_group_name_H-M   'P 1'
#
loop_
_entity.id
_entity.type
_entity.pdbx_description
1 polymer ?
#
loop_
_entity_poly.entity_id
_entity_poly.type
_entity_poly.pdbx_seq_one_letter_code
_entity_poly.pdbx_strand_id
1 'polypeptide(L)'
;LGSSGVVTKLGIAVHPIPPVLKVFTVSCDNVEDMYSYMLNLSNYEICDDLTAVSWWLAQVPIPYPYREKPDDQPEWFSFANTNSFTEKEKEAREEIWETVVAEEQKKGTSLKVTEYPEEALRARTQLPSQIVGSTKNYCKMAGAGISWPGTFTPANKWAPVYNEWKRILIEHKLSPSVRMSMYRGVHYGMLRAMIPFSKQNPEENENARRAIVECLKVDLDNGGIPYKPPVDFGVEINRRAHPGYLELLKRVKQMLDPNDIMNPGKLCI
;
A
#
# COMPACT_ATOMS: atom_id res chain seq x y z
N LEU A 1 -5.00 -15.60 -10.37
CA LEU A 1 -3.65 -15.83 -9.86
C LEU A 1 -3.05 -17.14 -10.41
N GLY A 2 -3.23 -17.39 -11.71
CA GLY A 2 -2.67 -18.56 -12.40
C GLY A 2 -3.36 -19.89 -12.12
N SER A 3 -4.55 -19.87 -11.50
CA SER A 3 -5.33 -21.10 -11.24
C SER A 3 -6.22 -21.53 -12.42
N SER A 4 -6.37 -20.66 -13.42
CA SER A 4 -7.27 -20.92 -14.56
C SER A 4 -6.57 -20.95 -15.92
N GLY A 5 -5.26 -20.76 -15.98
CA GLY A 5 -4.54 -20.77 -17.24
C GLY A 5 -3.16 -20.11 -17.20
N VAL A 6 -2.43 -20.23 -18.30
CA VAL A 6 -1.13 -19.60 -18.54
C VAL A 6 -1.29 -18.48 -19.55
N VAL A 7 -0.86 -17.28 -19.21
CA VAL A 7 -0.82 -16.14 -20.13
C VAL A 7 0.39 -16.30 -21.05
N THR A 8 0.15 -16.51 -22.34
CA THR A 8 1.21 -16.71 -23.36
C THR A 8 1.53 -15.44 -24.14
N LYS A 9 0.58 -14.51 -24.23
CA LYS A 9 0.77 -13.21 -24.89
C LYS A 9 0.05 -12.13 -24.11
N LEU A 10 0.66 -10.96 -24.01
CA LEU A 10 0.13 -9.79 -23.32
C LEU A 10 0.31 -8.55 -24.20
N GLY A 11 -0.78 -7.81 -24.43
CA GLY A 11 -0.73 -6.47 -24.99
C GLY A 11 -0.67 -5.43 -23.86
N ILE A 12 0.30 -4.54 -23.90
CA ILE A 12 0.48 -3.48 -22.89
C ILE A 12 0.33 -2.15 -23.58
N ALA A 13 -0.58 -1.30 -23.08
CA ALA A 13 -0.65 0.09 -23.48
C ALA A 13 0.58 0.83 -22.95
N VAL A 14 1.21 1.59 -23.80
CA VAL A 14 2.33 2.46 -23.45
C VAL A 14 1.90 3.91 -23.54
N HIS A 15 2.47 4.74 -22.69
CA HIS A 15 2.23 6.17 -22.65
C HIS A 15 3.54 6.92 -22.83
N PRO A 16 3.54 8.13 -23.44
CA PRO A 16 4.73 8.96 -23.49
C PRO A 16 5.17 9.33 -22.07
N ILE A 17 6.48 9.44 -21.87
CA ILE A 17 7.04 9.93 -20.61
C ILE A 17 6.96 11.45 -20.61
N PRO A 18 6.21 12.08 -19.69
CA PRO A 18 6.15 13.52 -19.59
C PRO A 18 7.53 14.09 -19.20
N PRO A 19 7.97 15.19 -19.83
CA PRO A 19 9.31 15.74 -19.58
C PRO A 19 9.44 16.46 -18.24
N VAL A 20 8.34 16.94 -17.67
CA VAL A 20 8.32 17.74 -16.44
C VAL A 20 7.74 16.89 -15.31
N LEU A 21 8.58 16.51 -14.37
CA LEU A 21 8.23 15.70 -13.21
C LEU A 21 8.32 16.55 -11.95
N LYS A 22 7.30 16.55 -11.12
CA LYS A 22 7.31 17.21 -9.81
C LYS A 22 6.73 16.25 -8.76
N VAL A 23 7.36 16.25 -7.59
CA VAL A 23 6.86 15.53 -6.42
C VAL A 23 6.61 16.55 -5.31
N PHE A 24 5.38 16.65 -4.88
CA PHE A 24 5.01 17.45 -3.71
C PHE A 24 5.00 16.56 -2.48
N THR A 25 5.48 17.10 -1.37
CA THR A 25 5.64 16.31 -0.15
C THR A 25 5.07 17.04 1.06
N VAL A 26 4.34 16.29 1.89
CA VAL A 26 3.81 16.76 3.16
C VAL A 26 4.02 15.71 4.23
N SER A 27 3.98 16.14 5.49
CA SER A 27 3.92 15.25 6.66
C SER A 27 2.77 15.64 7.57
N CYS A 28 2.32 14.69 8.41
CA CYS A 28 1.36 14.96 9.48
C CYS A 28 1.51 13.94 10.62
N ASP A 29 0.85 14.22 11.75
CA ASP A 29 1.06 13.49 13.00
C ASP A 29 0.12 12.29 13.18
N ASN A 30 -0.94 12.18 12.36
CA ASN A 30 -1.93 11.12 12.45
C ASN A 30 -2.48 10.71 11.07
N VAL A 31 -3.16 9.57 11.03
CA VAL A 31 -3.71 9.00 9.79
C VAL A 31 -4.95 9.74 9.30
N GLU A 32 -5.71 10.33 10.20
CA GLU A 32 -6.94 11.08 9.91
C GLU A 32 -6.62 12.33 9.08
N ASP A 33 -5.61 13.09 9.49
CA ASP A 33 -5.12 14.27 8.75
C ASP A 33 -4.55 13.87 7.39
N MET A 34 -3.77 12.78 7.35
CA MET A 34 -3.24 12.26 6.09
C MET A 34 -4.35 11.81 5.14
N TYR A 35 -5.38 11.15 5.66
CA TYR A 35 -6.53 10.74 4.87
C TYR A 35 -7.30 11.96 4.34
N SER A 36 -7.56 12.97 5.19
CA SER A 36 -8.23 14.21 4.78
C SER A 36 -7.51 14.89 3.62
N TYR A 37 -6.20 15.07 3.75
CA TYR A 37 -5.36 15.65 2.70
C TYR A 37 -5.41 14.82 1.39
N MET A 38 -5.20 13.52 1.48
CA MET A 38 -5.18 12.66 0.29
C MET A 38 -6.54 12.62 -0.41
N LEU A 39 -7.64 12.60 0.36
CA LEU A 39 -9.00 12.65 -0.17
C LEU A 39 -9.25 13.96 -0.91
N ASN A 40 -8.93 15.09 -0.27
CA ASN A 40 -9.14 16.41 -0.85
C ASN A 40 -8.32 16.56 -2.15
N LEU A 41 -7.03 16.23 -2.11
CA LEU A 41 -6.16 16.33 -3.28
C LEU A 41 -6.61 15.40 -4.43
N SER A 42 -7.08 14.20 -4.12
CA SER A 42 -7.59 13.25 -5.11
C SER A 42 -8.81 13.73 -5.87
N ASN A 43 -9.65 14.58 -5.28
CA ASN A 43 -10.82 15.14 -5.93
C ASN A 43 -10.47 16.04 -7.13
N TYR A 44 -9.27 16.61 -7.13
CA TYR A 44 -8.78 17.44 -8.25
C TYR A 44 -8.13 16.61 -9.36
N GLU A 45 -7.87 15.34 -9.14
CA GLU A 45 -7.24 14.42 -10.11
C GLU A 45 -5.91 14.91 -10.72
N ILE A 46 -5.17 15.75 -10.01
CA ILE A 46 -3.90 16.32 -10.50
C ILE A 46 -2.72 15.38 -10.35
N CYS A 47 -2.83 14.34 -9.53
CA CYS A 47 -1.73 13.41 -9.24
C CYS A 47 -1.77 12.20 -10.15
N ASP A 48 -0.61 11.80 -10.65
CA ASP A 48 -0.41 10.52 -11.35
C ASP A 48 -0.13 9.37 -10.37
N ASP A 49 0.50 9.67 -9.22
CA ASP A 49 0.62 8.77 -8.07
C ASP A 49 0.48 9.58 -6.78
N LEU A 50 -0.43 9.19 -5.94
CA LEU A 50 -0.65 9.77 -4.61
C LEU A 50 -0.48 8.69 -3.55
N THR A 51 0.64 8.76 -2.86
CA THR A 51 1.07 7.74 -1.91
C THR A 51 1.46 8.37 -0.59
N ALA A 52 1.10 7.72 0.53
CA ALA A 52 1.64 8.04 1.84
C ALA A 52 2.30 6.82 2.48
N VAL A 53 3.28 7.06 3.32
CA VAL A 53 4.01 6.03 4.08
C VAL A 53 4.07 6.41 5.55
N SER A 54 3.94 5.41 6.42
CA SER A 54 4.13 5.64 7.86
C SER A 54 5.61 5.89 8.19
N TRP A 55 5.87 6.48 9.36
CA TRP A 55 7.22 6.76 9.84
C TRP A 55 8.12 5.53 9.76
N TRP A 56 7.63 4.36 10.17
CA TRP A 56 8.42 3.12 10.14
C TRP A 56 8.81 2.69 8.73
N LEU A 57 7.92 2.90 7.76
CA LEU A 57 8.25 2.58 6.37
C LEU A 57 9.20 3.60 5.73
N ALA A 58 9.17 4.84 6.20
CA ALA A 58 10.10 5.88 5.76
C ALA A 58 11.54 5.63 6.24
N GLN A 59 11.72 4.85 7.33
CA GLN A 59 13.04 4.45 7.85
C GLN A 59 13.62 3.29 7.04
N VAL A 60 14.14 3.48 5.89
CA VAL A 60 14.74 2.38 5.10
C VAL A 60 16.18 2.11 5.58
N PRO A 61 16.48 0.94 6.15
CA PRO A 61 15.65 -0.27 6.35
C PRO A 61 14.57 -0.09 7.42
N ILE A 62 13.46 -0.82 7.24
CA ILE A 62 12.37 -0.85 8.24
C ILE A 62 12.93 -1.32 9.59
N PRO A 63 12.63 -0.63 10.70
CA PRO A 63 13.08 -1.04 12.02
C PRO A 63 12.62 -2.45 12.38
N TYR A 64 13.56 -3.32 12.72
CA TYR A 64 13.33 -4.68 13.16
C TYR A 64 14.39 -5.08 14.20
N PRO A 65 14.01 -5.57 15.37
CA PRO A 65 12.63 -5.64 15.90
C PRO A 65 11.96 -4.26 15.98
N TYR A 66 10.68 -4.24 16.35
CA TYR A 66 9.91 -3.00 16.52
C TYR A 66 10.70 -1.94 17.30
N ARG A 67 10.63 -0.72 16.83
CA ARG A 67 11.14 0.48 17.49
C ARG A 67 10.04 1.53 17.57
N GLU A 68 9.89 2.12 18.73
CA GLU A 68 8.96 3.21 18.94
C GLU A 68 9.35 4.44 18.10
N LYS A 69 8.34 5.11 17.55
CA LYS A 69 8.52 6.38 16.86
C LYS A 69 8.82 7.49 17.88
N PRO A 70 9.84 8.34 17.66
CA PRO A 70 10.04 9.52 18.49
C PRO A 70 8.82 10.46 18.47
N ASP A 71 8.49 11.06 19.62
CA ASP A 71 7.30 11.92 19.75
C ASP A 71 7.37 13.19 18.91
N ASP A 72 8.57 13.68 18.65
CA ASP A 72 8.85 14.87 17.83
C ASP A 72 8.82 14.62 16.31
N GLN A 73 8.60 13.38 15.89
CA GLN A 73 8.56 13.01 14.48
C GLN A 73 7.11 12.84 13.99
N PRO A 74 6.78 13.29 12.77
CA PRO A 74 5.48 13.03 12.17
C PRO A 74 5.28 11.53 11.96
N GLU A 75 4.04 11.09 12.00
CA GLU A 75 3.74 9.66 11.77
C GLU A 75 3.61 9.34 10.27
N TRP A 76 3.22 10.30 9.46
CA TRP A 76 2.94 10.09 8.04
C TRP A 76 3.68 11.06 7.14
N PHE A 77 4.08 10.56 5.97
CA PHE A 77 4.70 11.32 4.89
C PHE A 77 3.99 10.99 3.59
N SER A 78 3.55 12.01 2.84
CA SER A 78 2.92 11.82 1.54
C SER A 78 3.81 12.32 0.41
N PHE A 79 3.68 11.65 -0.73
CA PHE A 79 4.32 11.95 -1.99
C PHE A 79 3.24 12.03 -3.07
N ALA A 80 3.02 13.21 -3.59
CA ALA A 80 2.10 13.48 -4.69
C ALA A 80 2.92 13.71 -5.96
N ASN A 81 3.00 12.70 -6.81
CA ASN A 81 3.73 12.79 -8.08
C ASN A 81 2.81 13.40 -9.12
N THR A 82 3.31 14.43 -9.80
CA THR A 82 2.65 15.05 -10.95
C THR A 82 3.59 15.04 -12.13
N ASN A 83 3.08 14.58 -13.27
CA ASN A 83 3.82 14.49 -14.52
C ASN A 83 3.15 15.41 -15.53
N SER A 84 3.88 16.35 -16.10
CA SER A 84 3.35 17.38 -16.96
C SER A 84 4.09 17.43 -18.31
N PHE A 85 3.39 17.79 -19.38
CA PHE A 85 4.01 17.96 -20.68
C PHE A 85 4.58 19.38 -20.90
N THR A 86 4.16 20.34 -20.07
CA THR A 86 4.63 21.73 -20.12
C THR A 86 4.84 22.29 -18.71
N GLU A 87 5.67 23.31 -18.60
CA GLU A 87 5.87 24.05 -17.35
C GLU A 87 4.55 24.72 -16.89
N LYS A 88 3.77 25.26 -17.82
CA LYS A 88 2.47 25.86 -17.50
C LYS A 88 1.48 24.87 -16.87
N GLU A 89 1.48 23.62 -17.33
CA GLU A 89 0.67 22.56 -16.72
C GLU A 89 1.16 22.26 -15.31
N LYS A 90 2.48 22.17 -15.10
CA LYS A 90 3.08 21.98 -13.78
C LYS A 90 2.68 23.10 -12.81
N GLU A 91 2.78 24.36 -13.23
CA GLU A 91 2.43 25.53 -12.42
C GLU A 91 0.95 25.49 -12.01
N ALA A 92 0.05 25.15 -12.93
CA ALA A 92 -1.37 25.03 -12.62
C ALA A 92 -1.66 23.90 -11.59
N ARG A 93 -0.97 22.77 -11.69
CA ARG A 93 -1.09 21.66 -10.71
C ARG A 93 -0.50 22.05 -9.34
N GLU A 94 0.58 22.82 -9.32
CA GLU A 94 1.20 23.35 -8.11
C GLU A 94 0.27 24.32 -7.38
N GLU A 95 -0.39 25.25 -8.07
CA GLU A 95 -1.39 26.18 -7.52
C GLU A 95 -2.57 25.44 -6.87
N ILE A 96 -3.05 24.37 -7.52
CA ILE A 96 -4.11 23.52 -6.95
C ILE A 96 -3.59 22.82 -5.67
N TRP A 97 -2.39 22.25 -5.72
CA TRP A 97 -1.81 21.59 -4.55
C TRP A 97 -1.64 22.55 -3.36
N GLU A 98 -1.12 23.75 -3.60
CA GLU A 98 -0.97 24.79 -2.58
C GLU A 98 -2.33 25.18 -1.97
N THR A 99 -3.37 25.28 -2.80
CA THR A 99 -4.74 25.55 -2.37
C THR A 99 -5.23 24.45 -1.42
N VAL A 100 -5.06 23.19 -1.78
CA VAL A 100 -5.45 22.03 -0.94
C VAL A 100 -4.68 22.03 0.38
N VAL A 101 -3.38 22.28 0.37
CA VAL A 101 -2.57 22.36 1.59
C VAL A 101 -3.10 23.48 2.52
N ALA A 102 -3.38 24.66 1.97
CA ALA A 102 -3.90 25.77 2.73
C ALA A 102 -5.29 25.48 3.33
N GLU A 103 -6.15 24.79 2.59
CA GLU A 103 -7.47 24.36 3.08
C GLU A 103 -7.35 23.38 4.25
N GLU A 104 -6.48 22.37 4.14
CA GLU A 104 -6.25 21.39 5.21
C GLU A 104 -5.69 22.07 6.47
N GLN A 105 -4.74 22.98 6.32
CA GLN A 105 -4.20 23.76 7.43
C GLN A 105 -5.28 24.64 8.12
N LYS A 106 -6.19 25.24 7.35
CA LYS A 106 -7.34 25.97 7.90
C LYS A 106 -8.32 25.11 8.68
N LYS A 107 -8.44 23.83 8.34
CA LYS A 107 -9.23 22.84 9.10
C LYS A 107 -8.57 22.48 10.44
N GLY A 108 -7.33 22.92 10.68
CA GLY A 108 -6.58 22.63 11.90
C GLY A 108 -5.86 21.29 11.88
N THR A 109 -5.63 20.71 10.70
CA THR A 109 -4.81 19.49 10.58
C THR A 109 -3.34 19.76 10.92
N SER A 110 -2.62 18.72 11.33
CA SER A 110 -1.17 18.79 11.61
C SER A 110 -0.30 18.84 10.36
N LEU A 111 -0.90 19.08 9.18
CA LEU A 111 -0.25 19.02 7.89
C LEU A 111 0.86 20.07 7.75
N LYS A 112 2.06 19.62 7.38
CA LYS A 112 3.23 20.45 7.11
C LYS A 112 3.80 20.13 5.76
N VAL A 113 4.13 21.14 4.97
CA VAL A 113 4.92 20.98 3.75
C VAL A 113 6.33 20.58 4.16
N THR A 114 6.89 19.60 3.47
CA THR A 114 8.22 19.06 3.73
C THR A 114 9.06 19.12 2.48
N GLU A 115 10.37 19.31 2.66
CA GLU A 115 11.35 19.20 1.60
C GLU A 115 12.08 17.85 1.73
N TYR A 116 12.22 17.16 0.61
CA TYR A 116 12.99 15.93 0.54
C TYR A 116 14.23 16.14 -0.33
N PRO A 117 15.36 15.47 0.01
CA PRO A 117 16.53 15.48 -0.85
C PRO A 117 16.18 15.03 -2.27
N GLU A 118 16.75 15.68 -3.27
CA GLU A 118 16.50 15.38 -4.69
C GLU A 118 16.72 13.90 -5.03
N GLU A 119 17.71 13.26 -4.40
CA GLU A 119 17.99 11.83 -4.57
C GLU A 119 16.83 10.96 -4.11
N ALA A 120 16.17 11.30 -2.98
CA ALA A 120 14.99 10.59 -2.50
C ALA A 120 13.77 10.78 -3.42
N LEU A 121 13.63 11.97 -4.01
CA LEU A 121 12.58 12.25 -4.99
C LEU A 121 12.84 11.53 -6.32
N ARG A 122 14.07 11.42 -6.78
CA ARG A 122 14.43 10.63 -7.96
C ARG A 122 14.00 9.17 -7.85
N ALA A 123 14.06 8.58 -6.67
CA ALA A 123 13.59 7.22 -6.44
C ALA A 123 12.08 7.07 -6.68
N ARG A 124 11.30 8.15 -6.59
CA ARG A 124 9.86 8.17 -6.85
C ARG A 124 9.50 8.27 -8.33
N THR A 125 10.39 8.79 -9.14
CA THR A 125 10.21 8.95 -10.59
C THR A 125 10.87 7.85 -11.41
N GLN A 126 11.46 6.85 -10.75
CA GLN A 126 12.11 5.72 -11.43
C GLN A 126 11.11 4.87 -12.20
N LEU A 127 11.53 4.42 -13.36
CA LEU A 127 10.77 3.43 -14.14
C LEU A 127 10.63 2.12 -13.37
N PRO A 128 9.53 1.37 -13.54
CA PRO A 128 9.31 0.10 -12.86
C PRO A 128 10.48 -0.89 -12.97
N SER A 129 11.20 -0.87 -14.09
CA SER A 129 12.40 -1.70 -14.32
C SER A 129 13.59 -1.32 -13.43
N GLN A 130 13.63 -0.10 -12.91
CA GLN A 130 14.70 0.41 -12.05
C GLN A 130 14.45 0.16 -10.56
N ILE A 131 13.19 -0.13 -10.19
CA ILE A 131 12.78 -0.33 -8.79
C ILE A 131 13.19 -1.70 -8.24
N VAL A 132 13.57 -2.65 -9.08
CA VAL A 132 13.86 -4.05 -8.71
C VAL A 132 14.96 -4.19 -7.63
N GLY A 133 15.87 -3.24 -7.54
CA GLY A 133 16.91 -3.21 -6.50
C GLY A 133 16.44 -2.71 -5.13
N SER A 134 15.34 -1.97 -5.06
CA SER A 134 14.95 -1.24 -3.85
C SER A 134 14.36 -2.14 -2.75
N THR A 135 13.73 -3.26 -3.09
CA THR A 135 13.14 -4.18 -2.10
C THR A 135 14.17 -4.82 -1.18
N LYS A 136 15.41 -5.02 -1.64
CA LYS A 136 16.52 -5.51 -0.83
C LYS A 136 16.93 -4.54 0.29
N ASN A 137 16.56 -3.27 0.15
CA ASN A 137 16.90 -2.25 1.13
C ASN A 137 15.94 -2.21 2.31
N TYR A 138 14.71 -2.75 2.17
CA TYR A 138 13.71 -2.70 3.24
C TYR A 138 14.03 -3.59 4.45
N CYS A 139 14.82 -4.64 4.27
CA CYS A 139 15.15 -5.58 5.33
C CYS A 139 16.66 -5.86 5.36
N LYS A 140 17.35 -5.42 6.41
CA LYS A 140 18.79 -5.67 6.61
C LYS A 140 19.01 -6.63 7.79
N MET A 141 18.53 -7.85 7.66
CA MET A 141 18.78 -8.91 8.65
C MET A 141 19.15 -10.23 7.97
N ALA A 142 19.82 -11.12 8.69
CA ALA A 142 20.11 -12.45 8.19
C ALA A 142 18.82 -13.23 7.93
N GLY A 143 18.72 -13.85 6.75
CA GLY A 143 17.52 -14.58 6.35
C GLY A 143 16.29 -13.71 6.16
N ALA A 144 16.47 -12.42 5.85
CA ALA A 144 15.37 -11.46 5.71
C ALA A 144 14.25 -11.95 4.79
N GLY A 145 13.03 -11.86 5.29
CA GLY A 145 11.79 -11.94 4.56
C GLY A 145 10.99 -10.66 4.71
N ILE A 146 10.11 -10.40 3.76
CA ILE A 146 9.10 -9.38 3.87
C ILE A 146 7.77 -9.97 3.45
N SER A 147 6.74 -9.76 4.24
CA SER A 147 5.37 -10.13 3.90
C SER A 147 4.45 -8.92 4.04
N TRP A 148 3.28 -9.01 3.44
CA TRP A 148 2.32 -7.90 3.48
C TRP A 148 0.87 -8.37 3.36
N PRO A 149 -0.01 -8.00 4.26
CA PRO A 149 -1.42 -7.87 3.93
C PRO A 149 -1.55 -6.65 3.02
N GLY A 150 -1.99 -6.86 1.80
CA GLY A 150 -2.21 -5.79 0.83
C GLY A 150 -3.62 -5.90 0.29
N THR A 151 -4.40 -4.82 0.48
CA THR A 151 -5.82 -4.79 0.22
C THR A 151 -6.22 -3.55 -0.55
N PHE A 152 -7.29 -3.65 -1.30
CA PHE A 152 -8.06 -2.51 -1.73
C PHE A 152 -9.12 -2.25 -0.67
N THR A 153 -8.94 -1.19 0.10
CA THR A 153 -9.76 -0.82 1.25
C THR A 153 -10.61 0.39 0.91
N PRO A 154 -11.92 0.41 1.25
CA PRO A 154 -12.74 1.60 1.11
C PRO A 154 -12.04 2.80 1.78
N ALA A 155 -11.94 3.92 1.08
CA ALA A 155 -11.12 5.04 1.52
C ALA A 155 -11.56 5.58 2.90
N ASN A 156 -12.85 5.65 3.17
CA ASN A 156 -13.40 6.08 4.46
C ASN A 156 -13.13 5.09 5.63
N LYS A 157 -12.51 3.96 5.36
CA LYS A 157 -12.11 2.95 6.36
C LYS A 157 -10.61 2.92 6.65
N TRP A 158 -9.82 3.78 5.99
CA TRP A 158 -8.37 3.75 6.16
C TRP A 158 -7.93 4.04 7.57
N ALA A 159 -8.44 5.11 8.20
CA ALA A 159 -8.05 5.46 9.55
C ALA A 159 -8.39 4.36 10.57
N PRO A 160 -9.63 3.85 10.69
CA PRO A 160 -9.93 2.80 11.64
C PRO A 160 -9.17 1.49 11.36
N VAL A 161 -8.97 1.11 10.08
CA VAL A 161 -8.20 -0.09 9.73
C VAL A 161 -6.73 0.07 10.10
N TYR A 162 -6.13 1.22 9.76
CA TYR A 162 -4.73 1.48 10.12
C TYR A 162 -4.49 1.52 11.63
N ASN A 163 -5.36 2.19 12.39
CA ASN A 163 -5.22 2.27 13.84
C ASN A 163 -5.25 0.87 14.49
N GLU A 164 -6.12 0.00 14.02
CA GLU A 164 -6.18 -1.38 14.50
C GLU A 164 -4.99 -2.22 14.02
N TRP A 165 -4.54 -2.06 12.78
CA TRP A 165 -3.31 -2.68 12.29
C TRP A 165 -2.08 -2.27 13.10
N LYS A 166 -1.98 -0.96 13.43
CA LYS A 166 -0.91 -0.43 14.27
C LYS A 166 -0.88 -1.12 15.62
N ARG A 167 -2.05 -1.25 16.28
CA ARG A 167 -2.18 -1.96 17.56
C ARG A 167 -1.70 -3.40 17.45
N ILE A 168 -2.24 -4.17 16.49
CA ILE A 168 -1.89 -5.58 16.26
C ILE A 168 -0.39 -5.73 16.02
N LEU A 169 0.17 -4.94 15.11
CA LEU A 169 1.59 -5.04 14.76
C LEU A 169 2.50 -4.75 15.96
N ILE A 170 2.19 -3.73 16.77
CA ILE A 170 2.95 -3.41 17.98
C ILE A 170 2.86 -4.53 19.01
N GLU A 171 1.69 -5.11 19.23
CA GLU A 171 1.49 -6.27 20.13
C GLU A 171 2.35 -7.47 19.71
N HIS A 172 2.49 -7.69 18.42
CA HIS A 172 3.37 -8.69 17.85
C HIS A 172 4.84 -8.24 17.73
N LYS A 173 5.23 -7.09 18.29
CA LYS A 173 6.58 -6.50 18.23
C LYS A 173 7.08 -6.28 16.79
N LEU A 174 6.16 -5.98 15.90
CA LEU A 174 6.42 -5.69 14.49
C LEU A 174 6.20 -4.19 14.22
N SER A 175 7.00 -3.62 13.35
CA SER A 175 6.87 -2.22 12.96
C SER A 175 5.60 -1.99 12.14
N PRO A 176 4.74 -1.01 12.48
CA PRO A 176 3.57 -0.65 11.68
C PRO A 176 3.97 0.13 10.41
N SER A 177 4.71 -0.56 9.55
CA SER A 177 5.27 -0.05 8.31
C SER A 177 4.22 -0.11 7.21
N VAL A 178 3.42 0.94 7.08
CA VAL A 178 2.26 0.95 6.18
C VAL A 178 2.44 1.93 5.05
N ARG A 179 2.01 1.52 3.86
CA ARG A 179 1.83 2.36 2.69
C ARG A 179 0.35 2.47 2.36
N MET A 180 -0.08 3.68 2.07
CA MET A 180 -1.37 3.99 1.46
C MET A 180 -1.16 4.55 0.06
N SER A 181 -2.05 4.21 -0.87
CA SER A 181 -2.10 4.85 -2.19
C SER A 181 -3.55 5.11 -2.57
N MET A 182 -3.86 6.38 -2.81
CA MET A 182 -5.19 6.78 -3.27
C MET A 182 -5.30 6.62 -4.78
N TYR A 183 -6.42 6.11 -5.24
CA TYR A 183 -6.71 5.99 -6.67
C TYR A 183 -7.75 7.01 -7.10
N ARG A 184 -7.81 7.29 -8.40
CA ARG A 184 -8.82 8.16 -9.00
C ARG A 184 -10.21 7.68 -8.65
N GLY A 185 -11.14 8.62 -8.42
CA GLY A 185 -12.50 8.33 -8.03
C GLY A 185 -12.73 8.17 -6.54
N VAL A 186 -11.70 8.24 -5.70
CA VAL A 186 -11.70 8.33 -4.22
C VAL A 186 -12.56 7.31 -3.44
N HIS A 187 -13.06 6.27 -4.08
CA HIS A 187 -13.91 5.27 -3.43
C HIS A 187 -13.13 4.28 -2.59
N TYR A 188 -11.96 3.89 -3.09
CA TYR A 188 -11.04 2.98 -2.43
C TYR A 188 -9.59 3.28 -2.83
N GLY A 189 -8.68 2.78 -2.05
CA GLY A 189 -7.26 2.82 -2.35
C GLY A 189 -6.54 1.60 -1.82
N MET A 190 -5.26 1.52 -2.07
CA MET A 190 -4.44 0.44 -1.54
C MET A 190 -3.98 0.78 -0.12
N LEU A 191 -4.23 -0.13 0.80
CA LEU A 191 -3.61 -0.17 2.12
C LEU A 191 -2.70 -1.40 2.20
N ARG A 192 -1.44 -1.22 2.60
CA ARG A 192 -0.47 -2.31 2.65
C ARG A 192 0.52 -2.11 3.79
N ALA A 193 0.53 -3.05 4.73
CA ALA A 193 1.62 -3.17 5.68
C ALA A 193 2.80 -3.92 5.05
N MET A 194 4.03 -3.49 5.33
CA MET A 194 5.25 -4.15 4.89
C MET A 194 5.99 -4.68 6.14
N ILE A 195 5.87 -5.98 6.39
CA ILE A 195 6.28 -6.62 7.63
C ILE A 195 7.58 -7.39 7.40
N PRO A 196 8.72 -6.88 7.92
CA PRO A 196 9.97 -7.63 7.90
C PRO A 196 9.95 -8.74 8.96
N PHE A 197 10.57 -9.88 8.66
CA PHE A 197 10.76 -11.00 9.59
C PHE A 197 11.99 -11.82 9.21
N SER A 198 12.54 -12.59 10.15
CA SER A 198 13.61 -13.54 9.87
C SER A 198 13.04 -14.90 9.45
N LYS A 199 13.38 -15.36 8.24
CA LYS A 199 13.05 -16.72 7.78
C LYS A 199 13.83 -17.81 8.51
N GLN A 200 14.93 -17.46 9.17
CA GLN A 200 15.78 -18.39 9.91
C GLN A 200 15.27 -18.64 11.33
N ASN A 201 14.34 -17.80 11.82
CA ASN A 201 13.71 -17.96 13.12
C ASN A 201 12.25 -18.41 12.94
N PRO A 202 11.93 -19.70 13.22
CA PRO A 202 10.57 -20.23 13.06
C PRO A 202 9.53 -19.52 13.92
N GLU A 203 9.90 -19.08 15.13
CA GLU A 203 8.99 -18.37 16.04
C GLU A 203 8.61 -16.98 15.49
N GLU A 204 9.60 -16.23 15.01
CA GLU A 204 9.36 -14.92 14.39
C GLU A 204 8.53 -15.04 13.11
N ASN A 205 8.81 -16.07 12.31
CA ASN A 205 8.05 -16.34 11.09
C ASN A 205 6.57 -16.62 11.40
N GLU A 206 6.30 -17.47 12.41
CA GLU A 206 4.92 -17.78 12.82
C GLU A 206 4.25 -16.57 13.47
N ASN A 207 4.97 -15.76 14.24
CA ASN A 207 4.47 -14.54 14.83
C ASN A 207 4.05 -13.51 13.75
N ALA A 208 4.91 -13.30 12.75
CA ALA A 208 4.58 -12.43 11.61
C ALA A 208 3.37 -12.97 10.82
N ARG A 209 3.28 -14.29 10.61
CA ARG A 209 2.13 -14.91 9.93
C ARG A 209 0.83 -14.67 10.68
N ARG A 210 0.81 -14.81 12.00
CA ARG A 210 -0.36 -14.54 12.84
C ARG A 210 -0.79 -13.08 12.75
N ALA A 211 0.14 -12.15 12.93
CA ALA A 211 -0.14 -10.71 12.83
C ALA A 211 -0.75 -10.33 11.47
N ILE A 212 -0.22 -10.91 10.38
CA ILE A 212 -0.72 -10.65 9.02
C ILE A 212 -2.17 -11.14 8.85
N VAL A 213 -2.50 -12.32 9.38
CA VAL A 213 -3.86 -12.87 9.32
C VAL A 213 -4.82 -12.04 10.17
N GLU A 214 -4.41 -11.57 11.33
CA GLU A 214 -5.20 -10.68 12.18
C GLU A 214 -5.47 -9.34 11.47
N CYS A 215 -4.45 -8.71 10.89
CA CYS A 215 -4.60 -7.51 10.08
C CYS A 215 -5.56 -7.72 8.89
N LEU A 216 -5.46 -8.86 8.21
CA LEU A 216 -6.37 -9.23 7.13
C LEU A 216 -7.83 -9.28 7.58
N LYS A 217 -8.11 -9.89 8.74
CA LYS A 217 -9.48 -9.98 9.27
C LYS A 217 -10.08 -8.61 9.49
N VAL A 218 -9.33 -7.71 10.13
CA VAL A 218 -9.76 -6.31 10.33
C VAL A 218 -10.15 -5.66 9.01
N ASP A 219 -9.34 -5.84 7.99
CA ASP A 219 -9.58 -5.22 6.70
C ASP A 219 -10.78 -5.82 5.97
N LEU A 220 -10.90 -7.15 5.95
CA LEU A 220 -12.07 -7.85 5.39
C LEU A 220 -13.38 -7.45 6.09
N ASP A 221 -13.35 -7.27 7.41
CA ASP A 221 -14.51 -6.84 8.20
C ASP A 221 -14.89 -5.36 7.94
N ASN A 222 -13.97 -4.58 7.37
CA ASN A 222 -14.18 -3.22 6.92
C ASN A 222 -14.42 -3.08 5.40
N GLY A 223 -14.65 -4.20 4.70
CA GLY A 223 -14.96 -4.20 3.26
C GLY A 223 -13.73 -4.20 2.34
N GLY A 224 -12.55 -4.38 2.90
CA GLY A 224 -11.32 -4.51 2.12
C GLY A 224 -11.24 -5.83 1.35
N ILE A 225 -10.55 -5.82 0.21
CA ILE A 225 -10.35 -6.99 -0.66
C ILE A 225 -8.87 -7.17 -0.92
N PRO A 226 -8.26 -8.31 -0.56
CA PRO A 226 -6.86 -8.59 -0.86
C PRO A 226 -6.59 -8.64 -2.37
N TYR A 227 -5.60 -7.89 -2.85
CA TYR A 227 -5.26 -7.87 -4.28
C TYR A 227 -4.24 -8.96 -4.68
N LYS A 228 -3.47 -9.48 -3.72
CA LYS A 228 -2.48 -10.57 -3.93
C LYS A 228 -2.55 -11.57 -2.77
N PRO A 229 -3.66 -12.30 -2.61
CA PRO A 229 -3.80 -13.20 -1.47
C PRO A 229 -2.83 -14.37 -1.55
N PRO A 230 -2.01 -14.62 -0.51
CA PRO A 230 -1.33 -15.89 -0.32
C PRO A 230 -2.34 -17.01 0.00
N VAL A 231 -1.89 -18.25 0.04
CA VAL A 231 -2.78 -19.41 0.29
C VAL A 231 -3.51 -19.27 1.63
N ASP A 232 -2.80 -18.86 2.67
CA ASP A 232 -3.35 -18.70 4.03
C ASP A 232 -4.54 -17.73 4.12
N PHE A 233 -4.61 -16.75 3.19
CA PHE A 233 -5.71 -15.81 3.13
C PHE A 233 -6.99 -16.40 2.54
N GLY A 234 -6.87 -17.48 1.75
CA GLY A 234 -8.00 -18.13 1.09
C GLY A 234 -9.07 -18.56 2.07
N VAL A 235 -8.68 -19.08 3.24
CA VAL A 235 -9.61 -19.51 4.28
C VAL A 235 -10.48 -18.35 4.79
N GLU A 236 -9.85 -17.22 5.12
CA GLU A 236 -10.56 -16.04 5.65
C GLU A 236 -11.41 -15.34 4.58
N ILE A 237 -10.95 -15.32 3.33
CA ILE A 237 -11.70 -14.78 2.19
C ILE A 237 -12.94 -15.66 1.95
N ASN A 238 -12.78 -16.97 1.88
CA ASN A 238 -13.87 -17.90 1.57
C ASN A 238 -14.96 -17.93 2.65
N ARG A 239 -14.59 -17.71 3.92
CA ARG A 239 -15.58 -17.60 5.01
C ARG A 239 -16.54 -16.42 4.82
N ARG A 240 -16.13 -15.37 4.12
CA ARG A 240 -16.89 -14.12 3.90
C ARG A 240 -17.47 -14.02 2.51
N ALA A 241 -16.98 -14.85 1.57
CA ALA A 241 -17.46 -14.83 0.20
C ALA A 241 -18.86 -15.43 0.08
N HIS A 242 -19.64 -14.87 -0.85
CA HIS A 242 -20.97 -15.43 -1.16
C HIS A 242 -20.83 -16.87 -1.68
N PRO A 243 -21.63 -17.85 -1.20
CA PRO A 243 -21.50 -19.25 -1.61
C PRO A 243 -21.61 -19.45 -3.14
N GLY A 244 -22.51 -18.72 -3.80
CA GLY A 244 -22.64 -18.78 -5.27
C GLY A 244 -21.40 -18.30 -6.03
N TYR A 245 -20.63 -17.35 -5.46
CA TYR A 245 -19.35 -16.94 -6.04
C TYR A 245 -18.31 -18.06 -5.94
N LEU A 246 -18.21 -18.72 -4.81
CA LEU A 246 -17.28 -19.84 -4.59
C LEU A 246 -17.64 -21.02 -5.51
N GLU A 247 -18.92 -21.32 -5.65
CA GLU A 247 -19.39 -22.37 -6.55
C GLU A 247 -19.03 -22.06 -8.01
N LEU A 248 -19.23 -20.80 -8.46
CA LEU A 248 -18.84 -20.37 -9.80
C LEU A 248 -17.33 -20.52 -10.01
N LEU A 249 -16.50 -20.10 -9.05
CA LEU A 249 -15.04 -20.24 -9.12
C LEU A 249 -14.62 -21.71 -9.28
N LYS A 250 -15.22 -22.61 -8.50
CA LYS A 250 -14.95 -24.05 -8.58
C LYS A 250 -15.32 -24.63 -9.94
N ARG A 251 -16.47 -24.27 -10.49
CA ARG A 251 -16.89 -24.71 -11.83
C ARG A 251 -15.95 -24.20 -12.90
N VAL A 252 -15.56 -22.94 -12.86
CA VAL A 252 -14.59 -22.37 -13.81
C VAL A 252 -13.24 -23.08 -13.68
N LYS A 253 -12.75 -23.32 -12.47
CA LYS A 253 -11.50 -24.06 -12.24
C LYS A 253 -11.60 -25.46 -12.82
N GLN A 254 -12.64 -26.20 -12.51
CA GLN A 254 -12.82 -27.57 -13.00
C GLN A 254 -12.96 -27.66 -14.53
N MET A 255 -13.60 -26.66 -15.15
CA MET A 255 -13.72 -26.60 -16.61
C MET A 255 -12.39 -26.33 -17.30
N LEU A 256 -11.54 -25.47 -16.74
CA LEU A 256 -10.28 -25.05 -17.36
C LEU A 256 -9.08 -25.90 -16.95
N ASP A 257 -9.14 -26.54 -15.80
CA ASP A 257 -8.08 -27.34 -15.20
C ASP A 257 -8.67 -28.55 -14.45
N PRO A 258 -9.27 -29.51 -15.19
CA PRO A 258 -9.98 -30.66 -14.61
C PRO A 258 -9.09 -31.57 -13.77
N ASN A 259 -7.77 -31.54 -13.98
CA ASN A 259 -6.80 -32.32 -13.23
C ASN A 259 -6.13 -31.57 -12.06
N ASP A 260 -6.56 -30.32 -11.79
CA ASP A 260 -6.04 -29.46 -10.71
C ASP A 260 -4.49 -29.33 -10.67
N ILE A 261 -3.88 -29.18 -11.85
CA ILE A 261 -2.42 -29.02 -11.98
C ILE A 261 -1.96 -27.56 -11.91
N MET A 262 -2.87 -26.59 -12.14
CA MET A 262 -2.56 -25.17 -12.17
C MET A 262 -2.75 -24.52 -10.78
N ASN A 263 -1.65 -24.28 -10.08
CA ASN A 263 -1.67 -23.71 -8.73
C ASN A 263 -2.69 -24.40 -7.78
N PRO A 264 -2.53 -25.71 -7.53
CA PRO A 264 -3.46 -26.47 -6.66
C PRO A 264 -3.53 -25.84 -5.28
N GLY A 265 -4.76 -25.81 -4.70
CA GLY A 265 -5.03 -25.23 -3.39
C GLY A 265 -4.97 -23.69 -3.32
N LYS A 266 -4.68 -23.00 -4.42
CA LYS A 266 -4.74 -21.54 -4.46
C LYS A 266 -6.18 -21.07 -4.33
N LEU A 267 -6.40 -20.08 -3.45
CA LEU A 267 -7.72 -19.58 -3.06
C LEU A 267 -8.60 -20.62 -2.32
N CYS A 268 -8.05 -21.77 -1.93
CA CYS A 268 -8.78 -22.85 -1.25
C CYS A 268 -10.04 -23.32 -2.01
N ILE A 269 -9.95 -23.39 -3.34
CA ILE A 269 -11.00 -23.87 -4.24
C ILE A 269 -10.53 -25.11 -4.98
#